data_0e01958ba700575717c5522c4cb7378c
#
_entry.id   0e01958ba700575717c5522c4cb7378c
#
_cell.length_a   1.000
_cell.length_b   1.000
_cell.length_c   1.000
_cell.angle_alpha   90.00
_cell.angle_beta   90.00
_cell.angle_gamma   90.00
#
_symmetry.space_group_name_H-M   'P 1'
#
loop_
_entity.id
_entity.type
_entity.pdbx_description
1 polymer ?
#
loop_
_entity_poly.entity_id
_entity_poly.type
_entity_poly.pdbx_seq_one_letter_code
_entity_poly.pdbx_strand_id
1 'polypeptide(L)' 'MNGRLSKVAMTDKLFKLKRELDYKCKIGEMGELECVGAKKYLNKAFDTLDEYWQ' A
#
# COMPACT_ATOMS: atom_id res chain seq x y z
N MET A 1 -18.81 -16.67 5.83
CA MET A 1 -18.24 -15.52 5.79
C MET A 1 -18.34 -14.91 4.47
N ASN A 2 -18.22 -13.84 4.39
CA ASN A 2 -18.55 -13.19 3.21
C ASN A 2 -17.41 -12.73 2.44
N GLY A 3 -16.29 -13.07 2.70
CA GLY A 3 -15.15 -12.66 1.93
C GLY A 3 -14.77 -11.22 2.10
N ARG A 4 -15.42 -10.53 2.97
CA ARG A 4 -15.11 -9.16 3.18
C ARG A 4 -14.04 -9.01 4.24
N LEU A 5 -13.02 -8.24 3.95
CA LEU A 5 -11.95 -8.02 4.91
C LEU A 5 -12.29 -6.83 5.79
N SER A 6 -11.87 -6.90 7.04
CA SER A 6 -12.04 -5.78 7.92
C SER A 6 -11.03 -4.69 7.53
N LYS A 7 -11.26 -3.49 8.02
CA LYS A 7 -10.35 -2.40 7.75
C LYS A 7 -8.95 -2.73 8.26
N VAL A 8 -8.88 -3.38 9.42
CA VAL A 8 -7.59 -3.74 10.00
C VAL A 8 -6.85 -4.69 9.07
N ALA A 9 -7.54 -5.71 8.58
CA ALA A 9 -6.90 -6.68 7.70
C ALA A 9 -6.44 -6.04 6.40
N MET A 10 -7.25 -5.15 5.86
CA MET A 10 -6.88 -4.46 4.62
C MET A 10 -5.71 -3.53 4.86
N THR A 11 -5.70 -2.85 5.98
CA THR A 11 -4.60 -1.96 6.31
C THR A 11 -3.31 -2.74 6.46
N ASP A 12 -3.39 -3.92 7.09
CA ASP A 12 -2.21 -4.78 7.22
C ASP A 12 -1.66 -5.18 5.86
N LYS A 13 -2.54 -5.51 4.94
CA LYS A 13 -2.10 -5.89 3.61
C LYS A 13 -1.42 -4.73 2.91
N LEU A 14 -1.95 -3.53 3.08
CA LEU A 14 -1.34 -2.36 2.49
C LEU A 14 0.03 -2.08 3.10
N PHE A 15 0.15 -2.27 4.40
CA PHE A 15 1.44 -2.08 5.04
C PHE A 15 2.47 -3.09 4.55
N LYS A 16 2.04 -4.31 4.30
CA LYS A 16 2.94 -5.30 3.74
C LYS A 16 3.43 -4.88 2.38
N LEU A 17 2.52 -4.38 1.56
CA LEU A 17 2.89 -3.89 0.24
C LEU A 17 3.85 -2.72 0.34
N LYS A 18 3.63 -1.86 1.32
CA LYS A 18 4.50 -0.72 1.51
C LYS A 18 5.90 -1.16 1.88
N ARG A 19 6.02 -2.14 2.76
CA ARG A 19 7.33 -2.66 3.12
C ARG A 19 8.04 -3.28 1.94
N GLU A 20 7.29 -4.04 1.15
CA GLU A 20 7.84 -4.66 -0.04
C GLU A 20 8.36 -3.60 -0.99
N LEU A 21 7.56 -2.57 -1.17
CA LEU A 21 7.93 -1.48 -2.06
C LEU A 21 9.17 -0.77 -1.57
N ASP A 22 9.21 -0.46 -0.28
CA ASP A 22 10.37 0.20 0.30
C ASP A 22 11.63 -0.63 0.10
N TYR A 23 11.51 -1.94 0.30
CA TYR A 23 12.64 -2.82 0.12
C TYR A 23 13.14 -2.82 -1.32
N LYS A 24 12.22 -2.94 -2.27
CA LYS A 24 12.59 -2.96 -3.67
C LYS A 24 13.21 -1.65 -4.10
N CYS A 25 12.72 -0.56 -3.57
CA CYS A 25 13.30 0.73 -3.86
C CYS A 25 14.70 0.83 -3.28
N LYS A 26 14.87 0.29 -2.10
CA LYS A 26 16.15 0.38 -1.40
C LYS A 26 17.25 -0.39 -2.13
N ILE A 27 16.90 -1.57 -2.64
CA ILE A 27 17.91 -2.39 -3.32
C ILE A 27 18.06 -2.02 -4.79
N GLY A 28 17.29 -1.05 -5.24
CA GLY A 28 17.44 -0.57 -6.62
C GLY A 28 16.74 -1.44 -7.65
N GLU A 29 15.82 -2.30 -7.22
CA GLU A 29 15.09 -3.14 -8.14
C GLU A 29 14.14 -2.33 -8.99
N MET A 30 13.65 -1.22 -8.45
CA MET A 30 12.72 -0.35 -9.15
C MET A 30 13.38 0.98 -9.43
N GLY A 31 13.00 1.58 -10.55
CA GLY A 31 13.51 2.89 -10.89
C GLY A 31 12.98 3.95 -9.93
N GLU A 32 13.67 5.07 -9.91
CA GLU A 32 13.31 6.16 -9.00
C GLU A 32 11.89 6.66 -9.25
N LEU A 33 11.57 6.86 -10.53
CA LEU A 33 10.24 7.34 -10.87
C LEU A 33 9.17 6.31 -10.52
N GLU A 34 9.49 5.06 -10.73
CA GLU A 34 8.57 4.00 -10.37
C GLU A 34 8.31 3.98 -8.87
N CYS A 35 9.36 4.17 -8.10
CA CYS A 35 9.22 4.18 -6.66
C CYS A 35 8.32 5.33 -6.21
N VAL A 36 8.55 6.50 -6.75
CA VAL A 36 7.77 7.67 -6.39
C VAL A 36 6.30 7.46 -6.76
N GLY A 37 6.06 6.97 -7.96
CA GLY A 37 4.70 6.72 -8.42
C GLY A 37 3.99 5.68 -7.60
N ALA A 38 4.70 4.59 -7.31
CA ALA A 38 4.11 3.50 -6.54
C ALA A 38 3.78 3.95 -5.12
N LYS A 39 4.68 4.71 -4.50
CA LYS A 39 4.42 5.21 -3.16
C LYS A 39 3.24 6.15 -3.14
N LYS A 40 3.11 6.96 -4.18
CA LYS A 40 2.01 7.89 -4.28
C LYS A 40 0.68 7.15 -4.36
N TYR A 41 0.62 6.12 -5.19
CA TYR A 41 -0.60 5.35 -5.32
C TYR A 41 -0.91 4.57 -4.07
N LEU A 42 0.11 4.08 -3.40
CA LEU A 42 -0.11 3.37 -2.16
C LEU A 42 -0.69 4.32 -1.11
N ASN A 43 -0.19 5.54 -1.04
CA ASN A 43 -0.75 6.53 -0.14
C ASN A 43 -2.20 6.83 -0.45
N LYS A 44 -2.53 6.87 -1.73
CA LYS A 44 -3.92 7.07 -2.13
C LYS A 44 -4.79 5.91 -1.67
N ALA A 45 -4.25 4.72 -1.72
CA ALA A 45 -5.00 3.55 -1.26
C ALA A 45 -5.30 3.67 0.23
N PHE A 46 -4.33 4.12 1.01
CA PHE A 46 -4.54 4.33 2.44
C PHE A 46 -5.61 5.40 2.67
N ASP A 47 -5.54 6.47 1.93
CA ASP A 47 -6.53 7.54 2.05
C ASP A 47 -7.91 7.04 1.70
N THR A 48 -8.02 6.28 0.63
CA THR A 48 -9.30 5.74 0.21
C THR A 48 -9.87 4.84 1.28
N LEU A 49 -9.02 4.03 1.87
CA LEU A 49 -9.45 3.14 2.94
C LEU A 49 -10.01 3.94 4.11
N ASP A 50 -9.35 5.02 4.46
CA ASP A 50 -9.79 5.87 5.55
C ASP A 50 -11.14 6.52 5.28
N GLU A 51 -11.32 7.00 4.06
CA GLU A 51 -12.57 7.63 3.68
C GLU A 51 -13.71 6.64 3.60
N TYR A 52 -13.39 5.49 3.07
CA TYR A 52 -14.41 4.48 2.81
C TYR A 52 -14.95 3.90 4.09
N TRP A 53 -14.16 3.91 5.13
CA TRP A 53 -14.52 3.25 6.35
C TRP A 53 -14.92 4.26 7.39
N GLN A 54 -15.97 3.94 8.10
CA GLN A 54 -16.44 4.84 9.14
C GLN A 54 -15.71 4.57 10.43
#